data_f610fad1ee39abaf881993ff18d4eabf
#
_entry.id   f610fad1ee39abaf881993ff18d4eabf
#
_cell.length_a   1.000
_cell.length_b   1.000
_cell.length_c   1.000
_cell.angle_alpha   90.00
_cell.angle_beta   90.00
_cell.angle_gamma   90.00
#
_symmetry.space_group_name_H-M   'P 1'
#
loop_
_entity.id
_entity.type
_entity.pdbx_description
1 polymer ?
#
loop_
_entity_poly.entity_id
_entity_poly.type
_entity_poly.pdbx_seq_one_letter_code
_entity_poly.pdbx_strand_id
1 'polypeptide(L)' 'MEQRYTVTQTAEILGVRASVLRYWEEELELRICRNEQGHRYYTGNDITL' A
#
# COMPACT_ATOMS: atom_id res chain seq x y z
N MET A 1 16.50 6.14 5.20
CA MET A 1 15.79 4.88 5.43
C MET A 1 14.40 4.96 4.84
N GLU A 2 14.02 3.92 4.11
CA GLU A 2 12.71 3.87 3.51
C GLU A 2 11.65 3.55 4.55
N GLN A 3 10.63 4.38 4.64
CA GLN A 3 9.56 4.17 5.59
C GLN A 3 8.50 3.25 5.01
N ARG A 4 8.03 2.32 5.83
CA ARG A 4 7.02 1.35 5.43
C ARG A 4 5.67 1.68 6.05
N TYR A 5 4.63 1.49 5.27
CA TYR A 5 3.26 1.78 5.71
C TYR A 5 2.39 0.55 5.52
N THR A 6 1.56 0.26 6.50
CA THR A 6 0.57 -0.83 6.35
C THR A 6 -0.50 -0.40 5.36
N VAL A 7 -1.33 -1.35 4.93
CA VAL A 7 -2.45 -1.03 4.04
C VAL A 7 -3.39 -0.03 4.72
N THR A 8 -3.66 -0.23 6.02
CA THR A 8 -4.52 0.69 6.77
C THR A 8 -3.93 2.09 6.84
N GLN A 9 -2.63 2.19 7.16
CA GLN A 9 -1.96 3.48 7.22
C GLN A 9 -1.98 4.19 5.87
N THR A 10 -1.71 3.43 4.80
CA THR A 10 -1.70 3.99 3.46
C THR A 10 -3.10 4.50 3.08
N ALA A 11 -4.13 3.74 3.41
CA ALA A 11 -5.49 4.17 3.14
C ALA A 11 -5.83 5.48 3.85
N GLU A 12 -5.39 5.62 5.10
CA GLU A 12 -5.61 6.85 5.85
C GLU A 12 -4.87 8.03 5.24
N ILE A 13 -3.63 7.82 4.84
CA ILE A 13 -2.80 8.87 4.23
C ILE A 13 -3.45 9.37 2.94
N LEU A 14 -3.96 8.44 2.12
CA LEU A 14 -4.57 8.79 0.84
C LEU A 14 -6.03 9.21 0.97
N GLY A 15 -6.62 9.04 2.14
CA GLY A 15 -8.02 9.40 2.36
C GLY A 15 -9.00 8.48 1.66
N VAL A 16 -8.66 7.21 1.51
CA VAL A 16 -9.52 6.22 0.87
C VAL A 16 -9.68 5.00 1.78
N ARG A 17 -10.60 4.12 1.42
CA ARG A 17 -10.80 2.88 2.18
C ARG A 17 -9.81 1.82 1.73
N ALA A 18 -9.47 0.89 2.62
CA ALA A 18 -8.57 -0.21 2.29
C ALA A 18 -9.07 -1.03 1.10
N SER A 19 -10.39 -1.19 0.97
CA SER A 19 -10.97 -1.90 -0.16
C SER A 19 -10.67 -1.23 -1.50
N VAL A 20 -10.58 0.11 -1.50
CA VAL A 20 -10.21 0.86 -2.70
C VAL A 20 -8.77 0.58 -3.09
N LEU A 21 -7.88 0.50 -2.09
CA LEU A 21 -6.49 0.16 -2.36
C LEU A 21 -6.36 -1.23 -2.98
N ARG A 22 -7.12 -2.19 -2.47
CA ARG A 22 -7.10 -3.55 -3.01
C ARG A 22 -7.60 -3.57 -4.45
N TYR A 23 -8.63 -2.79 -4.74
CA TYR A 23 -9.15 -2.66 -6.10
C TYR A 23 -8.07 -2.10 -7.03
N TRP A 24 -7.39 -1.04 -6.59
CA TRP A 24 -6.33 -0.44 -7.39
C TRP A 24 -5.15 -1.39 -7.61
N GLU A 25 -4.80 -2.18 -6.60
CA GLU A 25 -3.74 -3.17 -6.74
C GLU A 25 -4.05 -4.15 -7.87
N GLU A 26 -5.30 -4.58 -7.97
CA GLU A 26 -5.72 -5.51 -9.02
C GLU A 26 -5.81 -4.84 -10.38
N GLU A 27 -6.44 -3.68 -10.43
CA GLU A 27 -6.65 -2.98 -11.71
C GLU A 27 -5.38 -2.45 -12.34
N LEU A 28 -4.47 -1.95 -11.52
CA LEU A 28 -3.22 -1.36 -11.99
C LEU A 28 -2.06 -2.34 -11.94
N GLU A 29 -2.32 -3.56 -11.52
CA GLU A 29 -1.29 -4.60 -11.37
C GLU A 29 -0.08 -4.09 -10.58
N LEU A 30 -0.35 -3.40 -9.49
CA LEU A 30 0.70 -2.84 -8.65
C LEU A 30 1.47 -3.94 -7.96
N ARG A 31 2.79 -3.82 -7.96
CA ARG A 31 3.64 -4.75 -7.25
C ARG A 31 3.80 -4.28 -5.81
N ILE A 32 3.13 -4.99 -4.92
CA ILE A 32 3.15 -4.63 -3.51
C ILE A 32 4.12 -5.54 -2.78
N CYS A 33 5.00 -4.94 -2.00
CA CYS A 33 5.95 -5.69 -1.20
C CYS A 33 5.25 -6.36 -0.02
N ARG A 34 5.81 -7.47 0.44
CA ARG A 34 5.32 -8.17 1.62
C ARG A 34 6.45 -8.32 2.62
N ASN A 35 6.13 -8.18 3.90
CA ASN A 35 7.12 -8.36 4.95
C ASN A 35 7.33 -9.86 5.24
N GLU A 36 8.16 -10.17 6.24
CA GLU A 36 8.48 -11.54 6.60
C GLU A 36 7.25 -12.33 7.05
N GLN A 37 6.23 -11.65 7.54
CA GLN A 37 4.99 -12.28 7.97
C GLN A 37 3.98 -12.44 6.84
N GLY A 38 4.32 -11.98 5.64
CA GLY A 38 3.45 -12.05 4.49
C GLY A 38 2.43 -10.94 4.38
N HIS A 39 2.53 -9.93 5.25
CA HIS A 39 1.62 -8.77 5.21
C HIS A 39 2.09 -7.76 4.16
N ARG A 40 1.15 -7.18 3.46
CA ARG A 40 1.46 -6.16 2.46
C ARG A 40 1.85 -4.85 3.13
N TYR A 41 2.78 -4.16 2.50
CA TYR A 41 3.13 -2.81 2.95
C TYR A 41 3.48 -1.94 1.75
N TYR A 42 3.36 -0.64 1.95
CA TYR A 42 3.70 0.36 0.94
C TYR A 42 4.90 1.14 1.41
N THR A 43 5.67 1.65 0.45
CA THR A 43 6.79 2.52 0.76
C THR A 43 6.43 3.96 0.39
N GLY A 44 7.27 4.91 0.79
CA GLY A 44 7.05 6.29 0.42
C GLY A 44 6.99 6.49 -1.10
N ASN A 45 7.77 5.71 -1.85
CA ASN A 45 7.74 5.79 -3.30
C ASN A 45 6.41 5.36 -3.88
N ASP A 46 5.77 4.37 -3.27
CA ASP A 46 4.48 3.88 -3.74
C ASP A 46 3.38 4.91 -3.52
N ILE A 47 3.52 5.71 -2.47
CA ILE A 47 2.51 6.71 -2.09
C ILE A 47 2.66 7.99 -2.88
N THR A 48 3.85 8.30 -3.35
CA THR A 48 4.18 9.58 -4.01
C THR A 48 3.77 9.65 -5.48
N LEU A 49 2.98 8.78 -5.93
CA LEU A 49 2.54 8.76 -7.35
C LEU A 49 1.72 9.99 -7.71
#